data_7085f1acc1bb85ec842b2d374bde2cd6
#
_entry.id   7085f1acc1bb85ec842b2d374bde2cd6
#
_cell.length_a   1.000
_cell.length_b   1.000
_cell.length_c   1.000
_cell.angle_alpha   90.00
_cell.angle_beta   90.00
_cell.angle_gamma   90.00
#
_symmetry.space_group_name_H-M   'P 1'
#
loop_
_entity.id
_entity.type
_entity.pdbx_description
1 polymer ?
#
loop_
_entity_poly.entity_id
_entity_poly.type
_entity_poly.pdbx_seq_one_letter_code
_entity_poly.pdbx_strand_id
1 'polypeptide(L)'
;MDVGPIKPHEMSAAVAVFLEAFHDAAAYVYGDPPRPEAMIDVWSFAREVEPGGFLAARDDAGTLLGYAFITSSVTALRRQAIVRLAPIRWAWRALCGRYGIVWAHVARLFANKMAFARSSEKFRTSGDAQLLNIATAGHARGQGVAFALMSAGLEYLRGQGVQELRLEVRPDNAPALAVYARAGCSEVGRTRDPVGEWIVMTVRP
;
A
#
# COMPACT_ATOMS: atom_id res chain seq x y z
N MET A 1 15.35 -11.47 -12.16
CA MET A 1 14.21 -10.79 -11.47
C MET A 1 13.74 -9.64 -12.35
N ASP A 2 12.49 -9.64 -12.74
CA ASP A 2 11.82 -8.62 -13.54
C ASP A 2 10.89 -7.77 -12.66
N VAL A 3 10.92 -6.43 -12.80
CA VAL A 3 10.05 -5.50 -12.07
C VAL A 3 9.27 -4.66 -13.07
N GLY A 4 7.96 -4.67 -12.95
CA GLY A 4 7.09 -3.89 -13.83
C GLY A 4 5.65 -3.82 -13.30
N PRO A 5 4.73 -3.16 -14.02
CA PRO A 5 3.34 -3.03 -13.61
C PRO A 5 2.70 -4.40 -13.32
N ILE A 6 1.93 -4.48 -12.23
CA ILE A 6 1.24 -5.71 -11.85
C ILE A 6 0.14 -6.06 -12.86
N LYS A 7 0.06 -7.34 -13.22
CA LYS A 7 -0.96 -7.84 -14.15
C LYS A 7 -2.26 -8.19 -13.40
N PRO A 8 -3.44 -8.13 -14.07
CA PRO A 8 -4.72 -8.42 -13.41
C PRO A 8 -4.76 -9.78 -12.70
N HIS A 9 -4.19 -10.82 -13.29
CA HIS A 9 -4.18 -12.18 -12.74
C HIS A 9 -3.24 -12.36 -11.54
N GLU A 10 -2.30 -11.43 -11.33
CA GLU A 10 -1.36 -11.46 -10.20
C GLU A 10 -1.93 -10.81 -8.92
N MET A 11 -3.09 -10.16 -9.04
CA MET A 11 -3.68 -9.42 -7.93
C MET A 11 -3.95 -10.29 -6.70
N SER A 12 -4.46 -11.51 -6.91
CA SER A 12 -4.69 -12.46 -5.83
C SER A 12 -3.39 -12.89 -5.15
N ALA A 13 -2.31 -13.09 -5.91
CA ALA A 13 -1.00 -13.40 -5.36
C ALA A 13 -0.43 -12.23 -4.55
N ALA A 14 -0.57 -11.00 -5.03
CA ALA A 14 -0.14 -9.80 -4.28
C ALA A 14 -0.91 -9.64 -2.97
N VAL A 15 -2.23 -9.89 -2.98
CA VAL A 15 -3.03 -9.89 -1.75
C VAL A 15 -2.59 -11.01 -0.79
N ALA A 16 -2.26 -12.20 -1.30
CA ALA A 16 -1.72 -13.28 -0.46
C ALA A 16 -0.39 -12.88 0.21
N VAL A 17 0.53 -12.26 -0.54
CA VAL A 17 1.79 -11.71 0.02
C VAL A 17 1.52 -10.65 1.08
N PHE A 18 0.51 -9.79 0.88
CA PHE A 18 0.12 -8.82 1.90
C PHE A 18 -0.38 -9.49 3.18
N LEU A 19 -1.29 -10.45 3.05
CA LEU A 19 -1.86 -11.15 4.20
C LEU A 19 -0.80 -11.93 4.99
N GLU A 20 0.20 -12.49 4.30
CA GLU A 20 1.37 -13.12 4.93
C GLU A 20 2.24 -12.09 5.68
N ALA A 21 2.54 -10.96 5.02
CA ALA A 21 3.46 -9.96 5.57
C ALA A 21 2.85 -9.12 6.71
N PHE A 22 1.53 -8.92 6.69
CA PHE A 22 0.80 -8.04 7.61
C PHE A 22 -0.35 -8.77 8.31
N HIS A 23 -0.18 -10.05 8.63
CA HIS A 23 -1.23 -10.92 9.19
C HIS A 23 -1.98 -10.25 10.35
N ASP A 24 -1.27 -9.77 11.37
CA ASP A 24 -1.90 -9.21 12.57
C ASP A 24 -2.69 -7.92 12.27
N ALA A 25 -2.14 -7.06 11.41
CA ALA A 25 -2.83 -5.84 10.99
C ALA A 25 -4.05 -6.15 10.12
N ALA A 26 -3.96 -7.15 9.26
CA ALA A 26 -5.06 -7.60 8.41
C ALA A 26 -6.16 -8.26 9.25
N ALA A 27 -5.80 -9.13 10.21
CA ALA A 27 -6.74 -9.76 11.12
C ALA A 27 -7.50 -8.74 11.98
N TYR A 28 -6.80 -7.72 12.48
CA TYR A 28 -7.41 -6.62 13.25
C TYR A 28 -8.46 -5.85 12.43
N VAL A 29 -8.19 -5.63 11.15
CA VAL A 29 -9.02 -4.79 10.26
C VAL A 29 -10.13 -5.59 9.59
N TYR A 30 -9.83 -6.78 9.08
CA TYR A 30 -10.72 -7.56 8.20
C TYR A 30 -11.30 -8.79 8.89
N GLY A 31 -10.88 -9.09 10.13
CA GLY A 31 -11.24 -10.32 10.84
C GLY A 31 -10.24 -11.46 10.59
N ASP A 32 -10.37 -12.53 11.39
CA ASP A 32 -9.49 -13.69 11.31
C ASP A 32 -10.33 -14.94 10.97
N PRO A 33 -10.07 -15.63 9.86
CA PRO A 33 -9.13 -15.28 8.79
C PRO A 33 -9.64 -14.11 7.91
N PRO A 34 -8.74 -13.20 7.46
CA PRO A 34 -9.12 -12.08 6.63
C PRO A 34 -9.53 -12.57 5.23
N ARG A 35 -10.64 -12.05 4.72
CA ARG A 35 -11.12 -12.38 3.37
C ARG A 35 -10.45 -11.49 2.33
N PRO A 36 -9.85 -12.06 1.27
CA PRO A 36 -9.08 -11.29 0.29
C PRO A 36 -9.94 -10.47 -0.68
N GLU A 37 -11.23 -10.80 -0.85
CA GLU A 37 -12.09 -10.27 -1.91
C GLU A 37 -12.23 -8.75 -1.87
N ALA A 38 -12.36 -8.17 -0.67
CA ALA A 38 -12.46 -6.72 -0.52
C ALA A 38 -11.16 -6.01 -0.94
N MET A 39 -10.02 -6.60 -0.60
CA MET A 39 -8.71 -6.07 -0.96
C MET A 39 -8.47 -6.20 -2.46
N ILE A 40 -8.79 -7.35 -3.06
CA ILE A 40 -8.69 -7.58 -4.50
C ILE A 40 -9.51 -6.55 -5.26
N ASP A 41 -10.76 -6.27 -4.84
CA ASP A 41 -11.62 -5.28 -5.48
C ASP A 41 -11.05 -3.86 -5.39
N VAL A 42 -10.58 -3.44 -4.21
CA VAL A 42 -10.02 -2.10 -3.98
C VAL A 42 -8.69 -1.92 -4.73
N TRP A 43 -7.82 -2.91 -4.68
CA TRP A 43 -6.51 -2.85 -5.34
C TRP A 43 -6.62 -2.95 -6.85
N SER A 44 -7.55 -3.76 -7.37
CA SER A 44 -7.84 -3.81 -8.81
C SER A 44 -8.32 -2.45 -9.32
N PHE A 45 -9.19 -1.78 -8.55
CA PHE A 45 -9.61 -0.42 -8.87
C PHE A 45 -8.41 0.55 -8.89
N ALA A 46 -7.56 0.51 -7.87
CA ALA A 46 -6.39 1.38 -7.79
C ALA A 46 -5.41 1.15 -8.96
N ARG A 47 -5.17 -0.12 -9.33
CA ARG A 47 -4.40 -0.49 -10.51
C ARG A 47 -5.01 0.04 -11.82
N GLU A 48 -6.34 0.02 -11.96
CA GLU A 48 -7.02 0.58 -13.13
C GLU A 48 -6.90 2.10 -13.23
N VAL A 49 -6.84 2.78 -12.09
CA VAL A 49 -6.67 4.24 -12.05
C VAL A 49 -5.23 4.66 -12.31
N GLU A 50 -4.27 3.93 -11.77
CA GLU A 50 -2.84 4.24 -11.84
C GLU A 50 -2.02 2.96 -12.10
N PRO A 51 -2.04 2.42 -13.33
CA PRO A 51 -1.41 1.14 -13.62
C PRO A 51 0.10 1.10 -13.35
N GLY A 52 0.82 2.21 -13.60
CA GLY A 52 2.26 2.32 -13.37
C GLY A 52 2.66 2.41 -11.90
N GLY A 53 1.73 2.76 -11.02
CA GLY A 53 1.97 2.87 -9.58
C GLY A 53 1.82 1.56 -8.82
N PHE A 54 1.24 0.53 -9.44
CA PHE A 54 1.16 -0.79 -8.84
C PHE A 54 2.15 -1.74 -9.49
N LEU A 55 3.27 -2.00 -8.82
CA LEU A 55 4.42 -2.75 -9.33
C LEU A 55 4.47 -4.16 -8.75
N ALA A 56 4.98 -5.09 -9.53
CA ALA A 56 5.27 -6.46 -9.13
C ALA A 56 6.71 -6.83 -9.50
N ALA A 57 7.39 -7.53 -8.60
CA ALA A 57 8.67 -8.19 -8.87
C ALA A 57 8.42 -9.67 -9.11
N ARG A 58 9.06 -10.23 -10.15
CA ARG A 58 8.89 -11.62 -10.59
C ARG A 58 10.24 -12.30 -10.72
N ASP A 59 10.27 -13.59 -10.48
CA ASP A 59 11.40 -14.44 -10.87
C ASP A 59 11.39 -14.75 -12.37
N ASP A 60 12.38 -15.51 -12.82
CA ASP A 60 12.52 -15.89 -14.24
C ASP A 60 11.43 -16.88 -14.70
N ALA A 61 10.74 -17.53 -13.76
CA ALA A 61 9.56 -18.36 -14.01
C ALA A 61 8.24 -17.56 -14.03
N GLY A 62 8.28 -16.27 -13.73
CA GLY A 62 7.11 -15.40 -13.63
C GLY A 62 6.38 -15.46 -12.30
N THR A 63 6.95 -16.10 -11.28
CA THR A 63 6.37 -16.16 -9.93
C THR A 63 6.51 -14.82 -9.22
N LEU A 64 5.45 -14.37 -8.55
CA LEU A 64 5.45 -13.11 -7.80
C LEU A 64 6.38 -13.22 -6.57
N LEU A 65 7.42 -12.40 -6.52
CA LEU A 65 8.35 -12.29 -5.39
C LEU A 65 7.94 -11.20 -4.39
N GLY A 66 7.18 -10.23 -4.86
CA GLY A 66 6.72 -9.10 -4.04
C GLY A 66 6.03 -8.06 -4.90
N TYR A 67 5.48 -7.04 -4.23
CA TYR A 67 4.78 -5.95 -4.89
C TYR A 67 5.03 -4.63 -4.16
N ALA A 68 4.78 -3.51 -4.86
CA ALA A 68 4.70 -2.17 -4.27
C ALA A 68 3.48 -1.44 -4.83
N PHE A 69 2.74 -0.76 -3.96
CA PHE A 69 1.65 0.11 -4.34
C PHE A 69 2.03 1.55 -4.01
N ILE A 70 2.35 2.31 -5.04
CA ILE A 70 2.77 3.72 -4.99
C ILE A 70 1.76 4.52 -5.79
N THR A 71 1.42 5.71 -5.34
CA THR A 71 0.55 6.62 -6.09
C THR A 71 1.21 7.98 -6.22
N SER A 72 1.07 8.57 -7.39
CA SER A 72 1.49 9.95 -7.66
C SER A 72 0.60 10.98 -6.96
N SER A 73 -0.67 10.61 -6.63
CA SER A 73 -1.60 11.47 -5.90
C SER A 73 -2.71 10.67 -5.24
N VAL A 74 -2.69 10.64 -3.90
CA VAL A 74 -3.78 10.05 -3.09
C VAL A 74 -5.11 10.78 -3.33
N THR A 75 -5.08 12.11 -3.49
CA THR A 75 -6.27 12.91 -3.77
C THR A 75 -6.87 12.57 -5.13
N ALA A 76 -6.05 12.41 -6.16
CA ALA A 76 -6.52 12.00 -7.48
C ALA A 76 -7.14 10.60 -7.44
N LEU A 77 -6.51 9.65 -6.75
CA LEU A 77 -7.02 8.29 -6.57
C LEU A 77 -8.41 8.30 -5.87
N ARG A 78 -8.54 9.08 -4.79
CA ARG A 78 -9.82 9.25 -4.07
C ARG A 78 -10.89 9.89 -4.94
N ARG A 79 -10.54 10.95 -5.69
CA ARG A 79 -11.46 11.61 -6.63
C ARG A 79 -11.97 10.62 -7.68
N GLN A 80 -11.09 9.82 -8.26
CA GLN A 80 -11.49 8.78 -9.22
C GLN A 80 -12.41 7.72 -8.61
N ALA A 81 -12.18 7.35 -7.35
CA ALA A 81 -13.07 6.43 -6.64
C ALA A 81 -14.49 7.00 -6.51
N ILE A 82 -14.62 8.29 -6.18
CA ILE A 82 -15.93 8.97 -6.07
C ILE A 82 -16.59 9.07 -7.44
N VAL A 83 -15.87 9.57 -8.45
CA VAL A 83 -16.40 9.75 -9.81
C VAL A 83 -16.90 8.43 -10.43
N ARG A 84 -16.19 7.34 -10.20
CA ARG A 84 -16.56 6.00 -10.68
C ARG A 84 -17.54 5.26 -9.75
N LEU A 85 -18.07 5.92 -8.73
CA LEU A 85 -19.01 5.36 -7.74
C LEU A 85 -18.49 4.06 -7.07
N ALA A 86 -17.16 3.91 -6.98
CA ALA A 86 -16.55 2.72 -6.42
C ALA A 86 -16.99 2.45 -4.96
N PRO A 87 -17.09 3.44 -4.04
CA PRO A 87 -17.56 3.21 -2.68
C PRO A 87 -18.98 2.64 -2.62
N ILE A 88 -19.88 3.06 -3.53
CA ILE A 88 -21.27 2.55 -3.60
C ILE A 88 -21.24 1.08 -4.03
N ARG A 89 -20.45 0.74 -5.06
CA ARG A 89 -20.28 -0.64 -5.52
C ARG A 89 -19.71 -1.54 -4.43
N TRP A 90 -18.71 -1.06 -3.69
CA TRP A 90 -18.12 -1.81 -2.57
C TRP A 90 -19.09 -1.97 -1.41
N ALA A 91 -19.83 -0.94 -1.04
CA ALA A 91 -20.89 -1.00 -0.02
C ALA A 91 -21.97 -2.04 -0.39
N TRP A 92 -22.42 -2.04 -1.64
CA TRP A 92 -23.37 -3.03 -2.13
C TRP A 92 -22.84 -4.46 -2.04
N ARG A 93 -21.59 -4.70 -2.46
CA ARG A 93 -20.93 -6.01 -2.34
C ARG A 93 -20.77 -6.46 -0.89
N ALA A 94 -20.49 -5.53 0.02
CA ALA A 94 -20.44 -5.79 1.45
C ALA A 94 -21.81 -6.20 2.01
N LEU A 95 -22.88 -5.47 1.64
CA LEU A 95 -24.27 -5.79 2.02
C LEU A 95 -24.71 -7.16 1.51
N CYS A 96 -24.29 -7.54 0.30
CA CYS A 96 -24.52 -8.87 -0.26
C CYS A 96 -23.66 -9.98 0.38
N GLY A 97 -22.93 -9.68 1.46
CA GLY A 97 -22.09 -10.66 2.19
C GLY A 97 -20.80 -11.10 1.47
N ARG A 98 -20.50 -10.50 0.29
CA ARG A 98 -19.34 -10.91 -0.54
C ARG A 98 -17.99 -10.75 0.16
N TYR A 99 -17.87 -9.78 1.06
CA TYR A 99 -16.63 -9.51 1.78
C TYR A 99 -16.55 -10.16 3.16
N GLY A 100 -17.66 -10.74 3.66
CA GLY A 100 -17.71 -11.31 5.01
C GLY A 100 -17.42 -10.30 6.14
N ILE A 101 -17.58 -9.00 5.83
CA ILE A 101 -17.24 -7.93 6.77
C ILE A 101 -18.33 -7.82 7.84
N VAL A 102 -17.93 -7.90 9.10
CA VAL A 102 -18.78 -7.56 10.25
C VAL A 102 -18.75 -6.03 10.43
N TRP A 103 -19.89 -5.41 10.67
CA TRP A 103 -20.02 -3.95 10.83
C TRP A 103 -19.05 -3.35 11.88
N ALA A 104 -18.69 -4.12 12.90
CA ALA A 104 -17.69 -3.71 13.88
C ALA A 104 -16.29 -3.45 13.25
N HIS A 105 -15.90 -4.20 12.22
CA HIS A 105 -14.65 -4.00 11.51
C HIS A 105 -14.67 -2.73 10.65
N VAL A 106 -15.82 -2.42 10.05
CA VAL A 106 -16.01 -1.16 9.28
C VAL A 106 -15.87 0.05 10.19
N ALA A 107 -16.49 0.01 11.39
CA ALA A 107 -16.38 1.09 12.37
C ALA A 107 -14.92 1.29 12.85
N ARG A 108 -14.18 0.20 13.09
CA ARG A 108 -12.74 0.26 13.46
C ARG A 108 -11.89 0.85 12.36
N LEU A 109 -12.12 0.44 11.10
CA LEU A 109 -11.44 1.01 9.93
C LEU A 109 -11.65 2.51 9.83
N PHE A 110 -12.88 2.95 10.03
CA PHE A 110 -13.22 4.38 9.95
C PHE A 110 -12.59 5.18 11.10
N ALA A 111 -12.63 4.66 12.31
CA ALA A 111 -12.01 5.28 13.48
C ALA A 111 -10.48 5.38 13.32
N ASN A 112 -9.81 4.32 12.86
CA ASN A 112 -8.37 4.32 12.62
C ASN A 112 -7.95 5.29 11.51
N LYS A 113 -8.70 5.34 10.40
CA LYS A 113 -8.42 6.30 9.31
C LYS A 113 -8.63 7.75 9.74
N MET A 114 -9.63 8.03 10.56
CA MET A 114 -9.85 9.37 11.11
C MET A 114 -8.74 9.80 12.08
N ALA A 115 -8.32 8.91 12.99
CA ALA A 115 -7.23 9.18 13.92
C ALA A 115 -5.91 9.42 13.17
N PHE A 116 -5.61 8.56 12.18
CA PHE A 116 -4.43 8.66 11.33
C PHE A 116 -4.42 9.94 10.48
N ALA A 117 -5.52 10.30 9.84
CA ALA A 117 -5.63 11.53 9.06
C ALA A 117 -5.33 12.78 9.90
N ARG A 118 -5.85 12.85 11.12
CA ARG A 118 -5.58 13.97 12.04
C ARG A 118 -4.13 14.04 12.50
N SER A 119 -3.48 12.88 12.71
CA SER A 119 -2.08 12.80 13.13
C SER A 119 -1.12 13.17 11.99
N SER A 120 -1.44 12.76 10.76
CA SER A 120 -0.57 12.95 9.60
C SER A 120 -0.68 14.34 8.96
N GLU A 121 -1.71 15.13 9.28
CA GLU A 121 -1.86 16.51 8.79
C GLU A 121 -0.71 17.45 9.19
N LYS A 122 0.02 17.14 10.26
CA LYS A 122 1.15 17.93 10.76
C LYS A 122 2.38 17.85 9.84
N PHE A 123 2.50 16.82 9.00
CA PHE A 123 3.64 16.59 8.11
C PHE A 123 3.18 16.69 6.66
N ARG A 124 2.76 17.89 6.25
CA ARG A 124 2.40 18.16 4.85
C ARG A 124 3.69 18.20 4.02
N THR A 125 3.81 17.24 3.13
CA THR A 125 4.82 17.22 2.08
C THR A 125 4.43 18.18 0.96
N SER A 126 5.40 18.56 0.12
CA SER A 126 5.17 19.45 -1.05
C SER A 126 4.22 18.84 -2.08
N GLY A 127 3.92 17.53 -1.97
CA GLY A 127 3.06 16.79 -2.86
C GLY A 127 2.15 15.80 -2.12
N ASP A 128 1.37 15.05 -2.87
CA ASP A 128 0.38 14.08 -2.40
C ASP A 128 0.75 12.64 -2.84
N ALA A 129 1.98 12.44 -3.33
CA ALA A 129 2.49 11.12 -3.69
C ALA A 129 2.84 10.31 -2.46
N GLN A 130 2.43 9.04 -2.45
CA GLN A 130 2.62 8.17 -1.30
C GLN A 130 2.94 6.72 -1.70
N LEU A 131 3.89 6.11 -0.99
CA LEU A 131 4.01 4.66 -0.94
C LEU A 131 2.95 4.14 0.03
N LEU A 132 1.91 3.51 -0.50
CA LEU A 132 0.78 3.00 0.29
C LEU A 132 1.09 1.65 0.91
N ASN A 133 1.83 0.81 0.18
CA ASN A 133 2.15 -0.54 0.61
C ASN A 133 3.32 -1.12 -0.19
N ILE A 134 4.18 -1.90 0.47
CA ILE A 134 5.23 -2.71 -0.15
C ILE A 134 5.42 -3.98 0.67
N ALA A 135 5.47 -5.12 0.01
CA ALA A 135 5.74 -6.39 0.66
C ALA A 135 6.51 -7.35 -0.25
N THR A 136 7.28 -8.22 0.39
CA THR A 136 8.05 -9.30 -0.24
C THR A 136 7.57 -10.63 0.33
N ALA A 137 7.32 -11.59 -0.55
CA ALA A 137 6.98 -12.97 -0.17
C ALA A 137 8.07 -13.58 0.73
N GLY A 138 7.67 -14.40 1.70
CA GLY A 138 8.58 -14.93 2.70
C GLY A 138 9.83 -15.60 2.11
N HIS A 139 9.64 -16.41 1.07
CA HIS A 139 10.73 -17.12 0.37
C HIS A 139 11.68 -16.21 -0.40
N ALA A 140 11.28 -14.97 -0.69
CA ALA A 140 12.07 -14.00 -1.47
C ALA A 140 12.70 -12.89 -0.60
N ARG A 141 12.55 -12.97 0.73
CA ARG A 141 13.17 -12.01 1.66
C ARG A 141 14.70 -12.08 1.60
N GLY A 142 15.35 -10.95 1.80
CA GLY A 142 16.82 -10.85 1.75
C GLY A 142 17.42 -10.83 0.33
N GLN A 143 16.62 -11.01 -0.72
CA GLN A 143 17.07 -11.05 -2.13
C GLN A 143 17.04 -9.69 -2.84
N GLY A 144 16.84 -8.59 -2.11
CA GLY A 144 16.81 -7.23 -2.68
C GLY A 144 15.50 -6.84 -3.37
N VAL A 145 14.45 -7.68 -3.29
CA VAL A 145 13.15 -7.46 -3.96
C VAL A 145 12.51 -6.13 -3.58
N ALA A 146 12.44 -5.82 -2.28
CA ALA A 146 11.84 -4.57 -1.80
C ALA A 146 12.62 -3.34 -2.30
N PHE A 147 13.96 -3.41 -2.36
CA PHE A 147 14.77 -2.31 -2.89
C PHE A 147 14.55 -2.13 -4.40
N ALA A 148 14.46 -3.21 -5.17
CA ALA A 148 14.19 -3.14 -6.60
C ALA A 148 12.79 -2.55 -6.88
N LEU A 149 11.75 -2.95 -6.12
CA LEU A 149 10.41 -2.37 -6.20
C LEU A 149 10.39 -0.88 -5.84
N MET A 150 11.10 -0.50 -4.77
CA MET A 150 11.22 0.91 -4.36
C MET A 150 11.91 1.75 -5.43
N SER A 151 13.01 1.26 -6.01
CA SER A 151 13.75 1.94 -7.08
C SER A 151 12.88 2.14 -8.33
N ALA A 152 12.17 1.10 -8.77
CA ALA A 152 11.26 1.19 -9.90
C ALA A 152 10.09 2.16 -9.64
N GLY A 153 9.58 2.19 -8.40
CA GLY A 153 8.55 3.14 -7.99
C GLY A 153 9.02 4.59 -8.01
N LEU A 154 10.24 4.85 -7.56
CA LEU A 154 10.83 6.20 -7.64
C LEU A 154 11.05 6.63 -9.10
N GLU A 155 11.50 5.71 -9.96
CA GLU A 155 11.65 6.00 -11.40
C GLU A 155 10.29 6.32 -12.05
N TYR A 156 9.25 5.54 -11.75
CA TYR A 156 7.88 5.83 -12.19
C TYR A 156 7.44 7.22 -11.76
N LEU A 157 7.60 7.59 -10.49
CA LEU A 157 7.19 8.90 -9.97
C LEU A 157 8.00 10.05 -10.60
N ARG A 158 9.29 9.83 -10.84
CA ARG A 158 10.14 10.80 -11.58
C ARG A 158 9.58 11.06 -12.97
N GLY A 159 9.15 10.02 -13.68
CA GLY A 159 8.48 10.11 -14.97
C GLY A 159 7.14 10.86 -14.93
N GLN A 160 6.47 10.87 -13.76
CA GLN A 160 5.24 11.64 -13.52
C GLN A 160 5.50 13.09 -13.06
N GLY A 161 6.77 13.52 -12.92
CA GLY A 161 7.13 14.84 -12.44
C GLY A 161 6.89 15.06 -10.95
N VAL A 162 6.76 14.00 -10.18
CA VAL A 162 6.58 14.06 -8.71
C VAL A 162 7.88 14.54 -8.08
N GLN A 163 7.78 15.54 -7.19
CA GLN A 163 8.95 16.13 -6.53
C GLN A 163 9.30 15.46 -5.21
N GLU A 164 8.33 14.84 -4.56
CA GLU A 164 8.51 14.25 -3.25
C GLU A 164 7.54 13.09 -3.04
N LEU A 165 8.07 11.94 -2.60
CA LEU A 165 7.31 10.77 -2.17
C LEU A 165 7.32 10.71 -0.65
N ARG A 166 6.15 10.51 -0.05
CA ARG A 166 5.98 10.22 1.37
C ARG A 166 5.74 8.74 1.60
N LEU A 167 6.26 8.24 2.71
CA LEU A 167 5.95 6.90 3.23
C LEU A 167 5.91 6.90 4.75
N GLU A 168 5.34 5.85 5.29
CA GLU A 168 5.24 5.62 6.72
C GLU A 168 5.68 4.21 7.06
N VAL A 169 6.43 4.06 8.15
CA VAL A 169 7.02 2.78 8.56
C VAL A 169 6.97 2.64 10.07
N ARG A 170 6.79 1.41 10.55
CA ARG A 170 6.87 1.11 11.99
C ARG A 170 8.32 1.23 12.47
N PRO A 171 8.56 1.80 13.69
CA PRO A 171 9.91 1.93 14.22
C PRO A 171 10.63 0.59 14.43
N ASP A 172 9.88 -0.47 14.65
CA ASP A 172 10.38 -1.83 14.86
C ASP A 172 10.62 -2.61 13.54
N ASN A 173 10.25 -2.05 12.38
CA ASN A 173 10.46 -2.67 11.08
C ASN A 173 11.86 -2.34 10.52
N ALA A 174 12.89 -2.87 11.18
CA ALA A 174 14.27 -2.65 10.79
C ALA A 174 14.60 -3.04 9.33
N PRO A 175 14.05 -4.14 8.76
CA PRO A 175 14.26 -4.45 7.34
C PRO A 175 13.73 -3.38 6.39
N ALA A 176 12.55 -2.85 6.63
CA ALA A 176 11.97 -1.78 5.79
C ALA A 176 12.75 -0.48 5.94
N LEU A 177 13.14 -0.11 7.16
CA LEU A 177 13.96 1.08 7.42
C LEU A 177 15.29 1.02 6.66
N ALA A 178 15.96 -0.14 6.61
CA ALA A 178 17.19 -0.32 5.84
C ALA A 178 16.98 -0.14 4.33
N VAL A 179 15.86 -0.65 3.78
CA VAL A 179 15.49 -0.45 2.37
C VAL A 179 15.25 1.03 2.08
N TYR A 180 14.50 1.73 2.92
CA TYR A 180 14.17 3.13 2.71
C TYR A 180 15.41 4.04 2.88
N ALA A 181 16.26 3.79 3.86
CA ALA A 181 17.52 4.50 4.01
C ALA A 181 18.43 4.33 2.78
N ARG A 182 18.54 3.09 2.26
CA ARG A 182 19.28 2.80 1.03
C ARG A 182 18.68 3.50 -0.20
N ALA A 183 17.36 3.69 -0.23
CA ALA A 183 16.66 4.42 -1.30
C ALA A 183 16.75 5.95 -1.15
N GLY A 184 17.45 6.46 -0.14
CA GLY A 184 17.64 7.89 0.11
C GLY A 184 16.50 8.55 0.88
N CYS A 185 15.60 7.77 1.50
CA CYS A 185 14.56 8.32 2.35
C CYS A 185 15.13 8.86 3.67
N SER A 186 14.59 9.99 4.12
CA SER A 186 14.94 10.61 5.40
C SER A 186 13.70 10.76 6.28
N GLU A 187 13.87 10.59 7.60
CA GLU A 187 12.81 10.83 8.58
C GLU A 187 12.50 12.33 8.64
N VAL A 188 11.22 12.68 8.53
CA VAL A 188 10.73 14.07 8.64
C VAL A 188 9.85 14.24 9.88
N GLY A 189 9.48 13.17 10.55
CA GLY A 189 8.73 13.21 11.79
C GLY A 189 8.10 11.89 12.17
N ARG A 190 7.29 11.94 13.23
CA ARG A 190 6.60 10.76 13.76
C ARG A 190 5.13 11.07 13.97
N THR A 191 4.29 10.07 13.74
CA THR A 191 2.86 10.12 13.98
C THR A 191 2.45 8.91 14.81
N ARG A 192 1.25 8.94 15.37
CA ARG A 192 0.73 7.84 16.19
C ARG A 192 -0.72 7.57 15.82
N ASP A 193 -1.05 6.31 15.71
CA ASP A 193 -2.41 5.81 15.61
C ASP A 193 -2.74 4.90 16.83
N PRO A 194 -3.97 4.36 16.93
CA PRO A 194 -4.31 3.43 18.01
C PRO A 194 -3.46 2.15 18.05
N VAL A 195 -2.81 1.79 16.96
CA VAL A 195 -1.96 0.59 16.85
C VAL A 195 -0.52 0.88 17.28
N GLY A 196 -0.09 2.17 17.28
CA GLY A 196 1.23 2.58 17.78
C GLY A 196 1.87 3.72 17.01
N GLU A 197 3.18 3.85 17.13
CA GLU A 197 3.99 4.89 16.52
C GLU A 197 4.39 4.55 15.08
N TRP A 198 4.50 5.58 14.25
CA TRP A 198 4.96 5.50 12.86
C TRP A 198 6.01 6.57 12.60
N ILE A 199 7.09 6.20 11.92
CA ILE A 199 8.07 7.13 11.36
C ILE A 199 7.56 7.58 10.00
N VAL A 200 7.48 8.89 9.79
CA VAL A 200 7.17 9.50 8.50
C VAL A 200 8.47 9.80 7.80
N MET A 201 8.64 9.27 6.60
CA MET A 201 9.83 9.49 5.79
C MET A 201 9.47 10.08 4.43
N THR A 202 10.40 10.82 3.85
CA THR A 202 10.27 11.36 2.50
C THR A 202 11.52 11.09 1.67
N VAL A 203 11.34 11.08 0.35
CA VAL A 203 12.42 11.00 -0.63
C VAL A 203 12.04 11.77 -1.88
N ARG A 204 13.02 12.37 -2.55
CA ARG A 204 12.86 12.92 -3.90
C ARG A 204 13.10 11.81 -4.92
N PRO A 205 12.11 11.53 -5.80
CA PRO A 205 12.24 10.51 -6.84
C PRO A 205 13.36 10.79 -7.84
#